data_3c321cd2332296dd34e610206bf64ab3
#
_entry.id   3c321cd2332296dd34e610206bf64ab3
#
_cell.length_a   1.000
_cell.length_b   1.000
_cell.length_c   1.000
_cell.angle_alpha   90.00
_cell.angle_beta   90.00
_cell.angle_gamma   90.00
#
_symmetry.space_group_name_H-M   'P 1'
#
loop_
_entity.id
_entity.type
_entity.pdbx_description
1 polymer ?
#
loop_
_entity_poly.entity_id
_entity_poly.type
_entity_poly.pdbx_seq_one_letter_code
_entity_poly.pdbx_strand_id
1 'polypeptide(L)'
;LSHLYSETLLAPGLGASFQWRHQNNGRDLLGVIDPESPVYATLRQSIERFENTVFELSLNKPNLIEWANSQDTLQDAADIRELRLGGAHAFQQCIELLQTMQMMTDRVEDPVRISAIHHSIGDVMGFIGQRSGSVHYLEQAALSYEQALEIRTQDDMPLEWAHSTYNMALVIHIIGRLEDDTGMLKQALGSIHKAVALLPRDDDTDVWAAAMSSAGTVLYQLGTHRRGSRTLQQSLVAFRNVLTERTAEKNKIAWAITQNNLAATLQAMGEHEEDIGSLEASIPVYDSVLKVLDRDALPLIWAMVSANRVSAMYSLAAESDYLDMAETSVAGFDKISKLFDGTEYVTYQAKAAERMQQAKELVASLQV
;
A
#
# COMPACT_ATOMS: atom_id res chain seq x y z
N LEU A 1 -16.39 -14.89 -4.39
CA LEU A 1 -15.22 -14.93 -5.30
C LEU A 1 -14.34 -13.69 -5.18
N SER A 2 -14.90 -12.52 -4.88
CA SER A 2 -14.17 -11.25 -4.72
C SER A 2 -13.24 -11.18 -3.49
N HIS A 3 -13.46 -11.99 -2.45
CA HIS A 3 -12.67 -11.97 -1.22
C HIS A 3 -11.22 -12.48 -1.35
N LEU A 4 -10.90 -13.22 -2.41
CA LEU A 4 -9.55 -13.77 -2.60
C LEU A 4 -8.54 -12.77 -3.18
N TYR A 5 -8.99 -11.61 -3.71
CA TYR A 5 -8.14 -10.59 -4.33
C TYR A 5 -8.33 -9.17 -3.77
N SER A 6 -8.96 -8.99 -2.60
CA SER A 6 -8.88 -7.70 -1.89
C SER A 6 -7.43 -7.29 -1.56
N GLU A 7 -6.50 -8.25 -1.61
CA GLU A 7 -5.06 -8.03 -1.55
C GLU A 7 -4.46 -7.52 -2.87
N THR A 8 -5.22 -7.51 -3.97
CA THR A 8 -4.74 -7.09 -5.30
C THR A 8 -4.74 -5.59 -5.51
N LEU A 9 -5.36 -4.83 -4.63
CA LEU A 9 -5.11 -3.40 -4.56
C LEU A 9 -3.71 -3.19 -4.01
N LEU A 10 -2.83 -2.72 -4.88
CA LEU A 10 -1.56 -2.17 -4.47
C LEU A 10 -1.88 -0.90 -3.67
N ALA A 11 -2.13 -1.05 -2.37
CA ALA A 11 -2.30 0.10 -1.52
C ALA A 11 -1.02 0.93 -1.58
N PRO A 12 -1.09 2.26 -1.75
CA PRO A 12 0.02 3.12 -1.42
C PRO A 12 0.26 2.90 0.08
N GLY A 13 1.24 2.08 0.40
CA GLY A 13 1.55 1.78 1.79
C GLY A 13 2.09 3.03 2.48
N LEU A 14 2.16 2.99 3.81
CA LEU A 14 2.87 3.98 4.61
C LEU A 14 4.27 4.29 4.06
N GLY A 15 4.90 3.34 3.31
CA GLY A 15 6.15 3.55 2.60
C GLY A 15 6.11 4.64 1.53
N ALA A 16 4.99 4.86 0.82
CA ALA A 16 4.89 5.94 -0.17
C ALA A 16 4.78 7.31 0.53
N SER A 17 4.04 7.40 1.64
CA SER A 17 3.99 8.61 2.47
C SER A 17 5.32 8.86 3.19
N PHE A 18 6.06 7.80 3.51
CA PHE A 18 7.36 7.85 4.14
C PHE A 18 8.46 8.32 3.17
N GLN A 19 8.50 7.81 1.92
CA GLN A 19 9.43 8.28 0.87
C GLN A 19 9.28 9.77 0.59
N TRP A 20 8.05 10.28 0.57
CA TRP A 20 7.80 11.70 0.35
C TRP A 20 8.37 12.58 1.47
N ARG A 21 8.23 12.18 2.73
CA ARG A 21 8.77 12.94 3.87
C ARG A 21 10.26 13.04 3.86
N HIS A 22 10.92 12.03 3.31
CA HIS A 22 12.36 12.00 3.23
C HIS A 22 12.96 13.07 2.35
N GLN A 23 12.29 13.45 1.29
CA GLN A 23 12.76 14.54 0.44
C GLN A 23 12.58 15.92 1.09
N ASN A 24 11.60 16.08 1.99
CA ASN A 24 11.24 17.40 2.52
C ASN A 24 11.33 17.56 4.05
N ASN A 25 11.15 16.54 4.87
CA ASN A 25 11.02 16.65 6.34
C ASN A 25 12.11 15.92 7.15
N GLY A 26 12.94 15.07 6.57
CA GLY A 26 14.16 14.62 7.23
C GLY A 26 15.07 15.81 7.60
N ARG A 27 14.89 16.92 6.87
CA ARG A 27 15.49 18.21 7.23
C ARG A 27 14.90 18.82 8.49
N ASP A 28 13.64 18.60 8.82
CA ASP A 28 13.01 19.23 9.99
C ASP A 28 13.36 18.50 11.30
N LEU A 29 13.40 17.15 11.31
CA LEU A 29 13.92 16.40 12.45
C LEU A 29 15.44 16.65 12.65
N LEU A 30 16.21 16.72 11.57
CA LEU A 30 17.63 17.02 11.62
C LEU A 30 17.90 18.52 11.79
N GLY A 31 17.03 19.41 11.29
CA GLY A 31 17.18 20.87 11.42
C GLY A 31 17.00 21.40 12.85
N VAL A 32 16.51 20.55 13.75
CA VAL A 32 16.28 20.86 15.16
C VAL A 32 17.42 20.38 16.08
N ILE A 33 18.31 19.50 15.57
CA ILE A 33 19.46 18.99 16.31
C ILE A 33 20.71 19.68 15.79
N ASP A 34 21.58 20.11 16.69
CA ASP A 34 22.88 20.66 16.33
C ASP A 34 23.61 19.69 15.38
N PRO A 35 23.94 20.10 14.13
CA PRO A 35 24.63 19.26 13.16
C PRO A 35 25.99 18.72 13.63
N GLU A 36 26.63 19.37 14.61
CA GLU A 36 27.88 18.94 15.19
C GLU A 36 27.70 17.95 16.37
N SER A 37 26.47 17.69 16.76
CA SER A 37 26.17 16.74 17.85
C SER A 37 26.40 15.29 17.38
N PRO A 38 26.99 14.44 18.23
CA PRO A 38 27.09 12.99 17.96
C PRO A 38 25.72 12.33 17.75
N VAL A 39 24.68 12.88 18.39
CA VAL A 39 23.29 12.41 18.23
C VAL A 39 22.78 12.67 16.80
N TYR A 40 23.13 13.80 16.20
CA TYR A 40 22.78 14.12 14.81
C TYR A 40 23.37 13.12 13.82
N ALA A 41 24.66 12.83 13.95
CA ALA A 41 25.35 11.88 13.08
C ALA A 41 24.75 10.44 13.21
N THR A 42 24.46 10.03 14.43
CA THR A 42 23.87 8.72 14.71
C THR A 42 22.44 8.63 14.19
N LEU A 43 21.62 9.66 14.42
CA LEU A 43 20.24 9.72 13.92
C LEU A 43 20.21 9.73 12.40
N ARG A 44 21.03 10.56 11.77
CA ARG A 44 21.16 10.63 10.31
C ARG A 44 21.54 9.26 9.72
N GLN A 45 22.55 8.61 10.28
CA GLN A 45 22.98 7.29 9.81
C GLN A 45 21.89 6.22 10.01
N SER A 46 21.15 6.28 11.11
CA SER A 46 20.04 5.35 11.37
C SER A 46 18.88 5.61 10.42
N ILE A 47 18.54 6.86 10.15
CA ILE A 47 17.55 7.26 9.16
C ILE A 47 17.99 6.77 7.76
N GLU A 48 19.22 7.06 7.32
CA GLU A 48 19.72 6.63 6.00
C GLU A 48 19.73 5.10 5.85
N ARG A 49 20.10 4.34 6.89
CA ARG A 49 20.03 2.87 6.88
C ARG A 49 18.60 2.37 6.80
N PHE A 50 17.72 2.97 7.58
CA PHE A 50 16.29 2.68 7.55
C PHE A 50 15.70 2.93 6.16
N GLU A 51 16.01 4.06 5.52
CA GLU A 51 15.56 4.42 4.18
C GLU A 51 16.00 3.43 3.13
N ASN A 52 17.28 3.12 3.13
CA ASN A 52 17.84 2.16 2.17
C ASN A 52 17.18 0.79 2.35
N THR A 53 16.99 0.35 3.61
CA THR A 53 16.31 -0.92 3.89
C THR A 53 14.85 -0.89 3.45
N VAL A 54 14.13 0.21 3.71
CA VAL A 54 12.73 0.39 3.28
C VAL A 54 12.63 0.44 1.77
N PHE A 55 13.53 1.18 1.12
CA PHE A 55 13.56 1.32 -0.34
C PHE A 55 13.80 -0.04 -1.01
N GLU A 56 14.82 -0.78 -0.58
CA GLU A 56 15.11 -2.11 -1.13
C GLU A 56 13.98 -3.12 -0.87
N LEU A 57 13.39 -3.09 0.33
CA LEU A 57 12.27 -3.96 0.68
C LEU A 57 10.99 -3.58 -0.07
N SER A 58 10.73 -2.30 -0.31
CA SER A 58 9.54 -1.84 -1.04
C SER A 58 9.60 -2.15 -2.52
N LEU A 59 10.78 -2.11 -3.13
CA LEU A 59 10.96 -2.42 -4.55
C LEU A 59 10.93 -3.91 -4.85
N ASN A 60 11.54 -4.72 -3.98
CA ASN A 60 11.77 -6.13 -4.25
C ASN A 60 10.83 -7.07 -3.48
N LYS A 61 10.18 -6.61 -2.40
CA LYS A 61 9.40 -7.46 -1.49
C LYS A 61 8.18 -6.73 -0.92
N PRO A 62 7.13 -6.50 -1.72
CA PRO A 62 5.95 -5.73 -1.29
C PRO A 62 5.15 -6.37 -0.17
N ASN A 63 5.34 -7.67 0.12
CA ASN A 63 4.67 -8.34 1.23
C ASN A 63 5.65 -9.11 2.11
N LEU A 64 6.29 -8.38 3.05
CA LEU A 64 7.25 -8.93 4.02
C LEU A 64 6.63 -9.99 4.95
N ILE A 65 5.32 -9.98 5.17
CA ILE A 65 4.64 -10.96 6.03
C ILE A 65 4.50 -12.28 5.31
N GLU A 66 3.99 -12.27 4.08
CA GLU A 66 3.92 -13.49 3.28
C GLU A 66 5.30 -14.04 3.01
N TRP A 67 6.25 -13.16 2.73
CA TRP A 67 7.65 -13.52 2.62
C TRP A 67 8.20 -14.06 3.95
N ALA A 68 7.93 -13.43 5.10
CA ALA A 68 8.36 -13.92 6.40
C ALA A 68 7.73 -15.27 6.77
N ASN A 69 6.47 -15.48 6.46
CA ASN A 69 5.76 -16.74 6.70
C ASN A 69 6.22 -17.86 5.74
N SER A 70 6.61 -17.53 4.51
CA SER A 70 7.17 -18.49 3.56
C SER A 70 8.59 -18.96 3.95
N GLN A 71 9.30 -18.21 4.80
CA GLN A 71 10.70 -18.48 5.20
C GLN A 71 10.84 -19.58 6.26
N ASP A 72 9.78 -19.94 6.97
CA ASP A 72 9.84 -21.07 7.93
C ASP A 72 10.11 -22.42 7.24
N THR A 73 10.05 -22.46 5.92
CA THR A 73 10.27 -23.65 5.09
C THR A 73 11.60 -23.67 4.31
N LEU A 74 12.39 -22.58 4.31
CA LEU A 74 13.61 -22.46 3.51
C LEU A 74 14.87 -22.35 4.39
N GLN A 75 15.72 -23.37 4.32
CA GLN A 75 16.96 -23.51 5.12
C GLN A 75 18.16 -22.66 4.65
N ASP A 76 18.06 -21.86 3.58
CA ASP A 76 19.18 -21.07 3.03
C ASP A 76 19.13 -19.56 3.39
N ALA A 77 18.69 -19.26 4.60
CA ALA A 77 18.28 -17.94 5.02
C ALA A 77 19.35 -17.10 5.75
N ALA A 78 20.64 -17.30 5.55
CA ALA A 78 21.66 -16.48 6.23
C ALA A 78 21.56 -14.99 5.83
N ASP A 79 21.47 -14.67 4.54
CA ASP A 79 21.35 -13.30 4.01
C ASP A 79 20.01 -12.66 4.38
N ILE A 80 18.96 -13.46 4.42
CA ILE A 80 17.60 -13.05 4.78
C ILE A 80 17.49 -12.82 6.29
N ARG A 81 18.19 -13.62 7.10
CA ARG A 81 18.28 -13.45 8.55
C ARG A 81 19.03 -12.17 8.91
N GLU A 82 20.09 -11.82 8.18
CA GLU A 82 20.79 -10.55 8.35
C GLU A 82 19.93 -9.36 7.94
N LEU A 83 19.19 -9.43 6.86
CA LEU A 83 18.22 -8.40 6.45
C LEU A 83 17.08 -8.26 7.47
N ARG A 84 16.55 -9.36 8.01
CA ARG A 84 15.53 -9.34 9.07
C ARG A 84 16.07 -8.74 10.36
N LEU A 85 17.22 -9.19 10.81
CA LEU A 85 17.85 -8.73 12.04
C LEU A 85 18.35 -7.29 11.90
N GLY A 86 18.93 -6.94 10.75
CA GLY A 86 19.38 -5.59 10.46
C GLY A 86 18.25 -4.59 10.35
N GLY A 87 17.15 -4.94 9.66
CA GLY A 87 15.98 -4.12 9.54
C GLY A 87 15.25 -3.94 10.87
N ALA A 88 14.95 -5.03 11.59
CA ALA A 88 14.31 -4.96 12.90
C ALA A 88 15.17 -4.21 13.93
N HIS A 89 16.49 -4.41 13.90
CA HIS A 89 17.40 -3.70 14.80
C HIS A 89 17.50 -2.20 14.47
N ALA A 90 17.54 -1.84 13.19
CA ALA A 90 17.53 -0.43 12.78
C ALA A 90 16.23 0.28 13.20
N PHE A 91 15.07 -0.38 13.08
CA PHE A 91 13.79 0.14 13.57
C PHE A 91 13.79 0.30 15.08
N GLN A 92 14.28 -0.69 15.81
CA GLN A 92 14.38 -0.62 17.27
C GLN A 92 15.27 0.54 17.70
N GLN A 93 16.43 0.73 17.07
CA GLN A 93 17.30 1.87 17.33
C GLN A 93 16.63 3.21 17.01
N CYS A 94 15.85 3.32 15.92
CA CYS A 94 15.07 4.51 15.61
C CYS A 94 14.07 4.84 16.71
N ILE A 95 13.34 3.85 17.18
CA ILE A 95 12.36 4.03 18.27
C ILE A 95 13.06 4.51 19.55
N GLU A 96 14.17 3.86 19.94
CA GLU A 96 14.94 4.22 21.13
C GLU A 96 15.50 5.65 21.06
N LEU A 97 15.99 6.05 19.87
CA LEU A 97 16.47 7.42 19.63
C LEU A 97 15.33 8.44 19.73
N LEU A 98 14.17 8.16 19.10
CA LEU A 98 13.02 9.04 19.17
C LEU A 98 12.47 9.17 20.60
N GLN A 99 12.43 8.07 21.35
CA GLN A 99 12.03 8.08 22.78
C GLN A 99 13.04 8.87 23.62
N THR A 100 14.34 8.74 23.35
CA THR A 100 15.39 9.53 24.03
C THR A 100 15.23 11.02 23.72
N MET A 101 14.98 11.38 22.47
CA MET A 101 14.70 12.77 22.08
C MET A 101 13.46 13.30 22.77
N GLN A 102 12.40 12.47 22.87
CA GLN A 102 11.17 12.83 23.59
C GLN A 102 11.45 13.15 25.07
N MET A 103 12.26 12.31 25.75
CA MET A 103 12.63 12.52 27.15
C MET A 103 13.50 13.78 27.36
N MET A 104 14.31 14.14 26.36
CA MET A 104 15.21 15.31 26.42
C MET A 104 14.52 16.62 25.99
N THR A 105 13.34 16.56 25.42
CA THR A 105 12.62 17.73 24.91
C THR A 105 11.55 18.15 25.93
N ASP A 106 11.60 19.40 26.38
CA ASP A 106 10.57 19.94 27.26
C ASP A 106 9.28 20.18 26.47
N ARG A 107 8.19 19.52 26.88
CA ARG A 107 6.88 19.64 26.25
C ARG A 107 6.30 21.05 26.32
N VAL A 108 6.68 21.80 27.32
CA VAL A 108 6.20 23.18 27.55
C VAL A 108 7.01 24.17 26.74
N GLU A 109 8.32 23.97 26.66
CA GLU A 109 9.23 24.90 25.95
C GLU A 109 9.23 24.67 24.43
N ASP A 110 9.04 23.40 23.97
CA ASP A 110 9.05 23.09 22.53
C ASP A 110 7.96 22.07 22.13
N PRO A 111 6.69 22.48 22.18
CA PRO A 111 5.58 21.61 21.84
C PRO A 111 5.61 21.17 20.36
N VAL A 112 6.11 22.02 19.46
CA VAL A 112 6.22 21.70 18.02
C VAL A 112 7.17 20.53 17.80
N ARG A 113 8.32 20.53 18.45
CA ARG A 113 9.29 19.44 18.40
C ARG A 113 8.69 18.15 18.97
N ILE A 114 8.03 18.21 20.10
CA ILE A 114 7.36 17.06 20.70
C ILE A 114 6.32 16.47 19.74
N SER A 115 5.53 17.30 19.08
CA SER A 115 4.56 16.83 18.09
C SER A 115 5.21 16.12 16.89
N ALA A 116 6.37 16.63 16.46
CA ALA A 116 7.14 16.02 15.37
C ALA A 116 7.72 14.65 15.78
N ILE A 117 8.19 14.53 17.02
CA ILE A 117 8.70 13.27 17.57
C ILE A 117 7.58 12.22 17.65
N HIS A 118 6.42 12.58 18.22
CA HIS A 118 5.27 11.68 18.29
C HIS A 118 4.82 11.23 16.90
N HIS A 119 4.75 12.15 15.94
CA HIS A 119 4.41 11.82 14.57
C HIS A 119 5.41 10.82 13.96
N SER A 120 6.74 11.02 14.17
CA SER A 120 7.78 10.13 13.65
C SER A 120 7.75 8.74 14.33
N ILE A 121 7.44 8.67 15.63
CA ILE A 121 7.20 7.39 16.30
C ILE A 121 6.02 6.66 15.65
N GLY A 122 4.93 7.39 15.38
CA GLY A 122 3.77 6.87 14.67
C GLY A 122 4.13 6.30 13.30
N ASP A 123 4.99 6.99 12.52
CA ASP A 123 5.45 6.52 11.22
C ASP A 123 6.22 5.20 11.32
N VAL A 124 7.17 5.10 12.25
CA VAL A 124 7.99 3.90 12.43
C VAL A 124 7.13 2.73 12.90
N MET A 125 6.28 2.94 13.92
CA MET A 125 5.37 1.91 14.43
C MET A 125 4.36 1.46 13.37
N GLY A 126 3.76 2.40 12.64
CA GLY A 126 2.83 2.13 11.54
C GLY A 126 3.47 1.32 10.42
N PHE A 127 4.70 1.66 10.06
CA PHE A 127 5.47 0.90 9.07
C PHE A 127 5.72 -0.54 9.53
N ILE A 128 6.20 -0.74 10.77
CA ILE A 128 6.42 -2.07 11.34
C ILE A 128 5.10 -2.85 11.36
N GLY A 129 4.03 -2.22 11.88
CA GLY A 129 2.70 -2.85 11.98
C GLY A 129 2.15 -3.29 10.63
N GLN A 130 2.27 -2.44 9.60
CA GLN A 130 1.86 -2.77 8.24
C GLN A 130 2.64 -3.96 7.67
N ARG A 131 3.95 -4.00 7.89
CA ARG A 131 4.82 -5.06 7.36
C ARG A 131 4.71 -6.38 8.10
N SER A 132 4.50 -6.34 9.41
CA SER A 132 4.36 -7.53 10.25
C SER A 132 2.91 -8.04 10.35
N GLY A 133 1.91 -7.27 9.90
CA GLY A 133 0.50 -7.54 10.16
C GLY A 133 0.12 -7.42 11.64
N SER A 134 0.98 -6.81 12.45
CA SER A 134 0.77 -6.70 13.89
C SER A 134 -0.14 -5.53 14.22
N VAL A 135 -1.37 -5.85 14.64
CA VAL A 135 -2.35 -4.86 15.13
C VAL A 135 -1.76 -4.07 16.30
N HIS A 136 -0.98 -4.71 17.19
CA HIS A 136 -0.36 -4.03 18.32
C HIS A 136 0.53 -2.84 17.90
N TYR A 137 1.42 -3.02 16.89
CA TYR A 137 2.23 -1.91 16.40
C TYR A 137 1.40 -0.82 15.71
N LEU A 138 0.32 -1.22 15.03
CA LEU A 138 -0.61 -0.27 14.42
C LEU A 138 -1.35 0.57 15.47
N GLU A 139 -1.79 -0.05 16.57
CA GLU A 139 -2.43 0.67 17.71
C GLU A 139 -1.45 1.65 18.37
N GLN A 140 -0.18 1.24 18.56
CA GLN A 140 0.86 2.15 19.07
C GLN A 140 1.13 3.32 18.12
N ALA A 141 1.07 3.07 16.81
CA ALA A 141 1.17 4.13 15.82
C ALA A 141 0.00 5.11 15.90
N ALA A 142 -1.23 4.61 16.00
CA ALA A 142 -2.42 5.44 16.14
C ALA A 142 -2.33 6.34 17.39
N LEU A 143 -1.95 5.75 18.54
CA LEU A 143 -1.74 6.50 19.79
C LEU A 143 -0.67 7.60 19.65
N SER A 144 0.43 7.30 18.95
CA SER A 144 1.50 8.27 18.73
C SER A 144 1.03 9.44 17.82
N TYR A 145 0.23 9.15 16.79
CA TYR A 145 -0.38 10.21 15.99
C TYR A 145 -1.42 11.03 16.78
N GLU A 146 -2.20 10.41 17.64
CA GLU A 146 -3.13 11.14 18.54
C GLU A 146 -2.36 12.12 19.43
N GLN A 147 -1.25 11.70 20.03
CA GLN A 147 -0.38 12.57 20.82
C GLN A 147 0.20 13.73 20.00
N ALA A 148 0.55 13.49 18.73
CA ALA A 148 0.97 14.55 17.84
C ALA A 148 -0.18 15.54 17.55
N LEU A 149 -1.39 15.04 17.35
CA LEU A 149 -2.59 15.81 17.04
C LEU A 149 -3.14 16.60 18.25
N GLU A 150 -2.78 16.24 19.49
CA GLU A 150 -3.05 17.10 20.66
C GLU A 150 -2.38 18.47 20.55
N ILE A 151 -1.26 18.56 19.82
CA ILE A 151 -0.46 19.78 19.65
C ILE A 151 -0.71 20.39 18.27
N ARG A 152 -0.71 19.55 17.22
CA ARG A 152 -0.98 19.97 15.85
C ARG A 152 -2.48 20.17 15.68
N THR A 153 -2.92 21.41 15.67
CA THR A 153 -4.33 21.72 15.42
C THR A 153 -4.52 22.13 13.95
N GLN A 154 -5.76 22.01 13.47
CA GLN A 154 -6.10 22.44 12.13
C GLN A 154 -5.92 23.96 11.92
N ASP A 155 -6.11 24.74 12.98
CA ASP A 155 -6.04 26.20 12.95
C ASP A 155 -4.60 26.71 13.02
N ASP A 156 -3.75 26.10 13.85
CA ASP A 156 -2.38 26.59 14.09
C ASP A 156 -1.35 25.95 13.15
N MET A 157 -1.54 24.66 12.81
CA MET A 157 -0.59 23.86 12.04
C MET A 157 -1.34 23.00 10.99
N PRO A 158 -2.03 23.62 10.02
CA PRO A 158 -2.96 22.91 9.13
C PRO A 158 -2.31 21.81 8.29
N LEU A 159 -1.10 22.00 7.79
CA LEU A 159 -0.40 21.00 6.98
C LEU A 159 0.09 19.82 7.83
N GLU A 160 0.69 20.10 8.96
CA GLU A 160 1.18 19.09 9.92
C GLU A 160 0.01 18.29 10.50
N TRP A 161 -1.10 18.97 10.78
CA TRP A 161 -2.34 18.33 11.19
C TRP A 161 -2.86 17.40 10.09
N ALA A 162 -2.90 17.86 8.84
CA ALA A 162 -3.37 17.06 7.70
C ALA A 162 -2.48 15.82 7.50
N HIS A 163 -1.16 15.96 7.62
CA HIS A 163 -0.23 14.84 7.52
C HIS A 163 -0.45 13.81 8.64
N SER A 164 -0.53 14.27 9.91
CA SER A 164 -0.75 13.36 11.04
C SER A 164 -2.11 12.67 10.95
N THR A 165 -3.16 13.42 10.56
CA THR A 165 -4.51 12.89 10.36
C THR A 165 -4.55 11.86 9.24
N TYR A 166 -3.87 12.10 8.12
CA TYR A 166 -3.78 11.16 7.01
C TYR A 166 -3.05 9.88 7.42
N ASN A 167 -1.91 9.97 8.09
CA ASN A 167 -1.16 8.79 8.49
C ASN A 167 -1.89 7.97 9.55
N MET A 168 -2.52 8.62 10.52
CA MET A 168 -3.40 7.94 11.47
C MET A 168 -4.54 7.20 10.75
N ALA A 169 -5.14 7.85 9.74
CA ALA A 169 -6.19 7.23 8.95
C ALA A 169 -5.71 6.01 8.17
N LEU A 170 -4.47 6.01 7.64
CA LEU A 170 -3.87 4.83 7.01
C LEU A 170 -3.73 3.66 8.00
N VAL A 171 -3.31 3.95 9.21
CA VAL A 171 -3.19 2.93 10.27
C VAL A 171 -4.56 2.35 10.62
N ILE A 172 -5.57 3.20 10.83
CA ILE A 172 -6.96 2.79 11.10
C ILE A 172 -7.52 1.97 9.93
N HIS A 173 -7.23 2.36 8.69
CA HIS A 173 -7.59 1.60 7.49
C HIS A 173 -6.99 0.19 7.51
N ILE A 174 -5.69 0.06 7.84
CA ILE A 174 -5.02 -1.25 7.89
C ILE A 174 -5.62 -2.13 8.99
N ILE A 175 -5.86 -1.59 10.19
CA ILE A 175 -6.52 -2.32 11.26
C ILE A 175 -7.91 -2.76 10.82
N GLY A 176 -8.73 -1.84 10.30
CA GLY A 176 -10.09 -2.15 9.83
C GLY A 176 -10.12 -3.24 8.75
N ARG A 177 -9.09 -3.30 7.90
CA ARG A 177 -8.92 -4.37 6.91
C ARG A 177 -8.54 -5.71 7.56
N LEU A 178 -7.62 -5.69 8.53
CA LEU A 178 -7.18 -6.92 9.22
C LEU A 178 -8.29 -7.52 10.08
N GLU A 179 -9.15 -6.68 10.67
CA GLU A 179 -10.26 -7.08 11.55
C GLU A 179 -11.61 -7.19 10.82
N ASP A 180 -11.63 -6.95 9.50
CA ASP A 180 -12.86 -6.90 8.67
C ASP A 180 -13.91 -5.90 9.21
N ASP A 181 -13.45 -4.79 9.80
CA ASP A 181 -14.31 -3.76 10.41
C ASP A 181 -14.60 -2.61 9.44
N THR A 182 -15.81 -2.63 8.87
CA THR A 182 -16.30 -1.56 7.98
C THR A 182 -16.54 -0.22 8.70
N GLY A 183 -16.66 -0.20 10.01
CA GLY A 183 -16.76 1.02 10.83
C GLY A 183 -15.43 1.75 10.82
N MET A 184 -14.34 1.03 11.07
CA MET A 184 -12.97 1.58 10.98
C MET A 184 -12.62 2.04 9.56
N LEU A 185 -13.03 1.29 8.53
CA LEU A 185 -12.85 1.73 7.14
C LEU A 185 -13.54 3.07 6.85
N LYS A 186 -14.77 3.27 7.35
CA LYS A 186 -15.49 4.55 7.19
C LYS A 186 -14.85 5.67 7.99
N GLN A 187 -14.37 5.39 9.20
CA GLN A 187 -13.63 6.36 10.02
C GLN A 187 -12.36 6.81 9.28
N ALA A 188 -11.59 5.87 8.75
CA ALA A 188 -10.40 6.15 7.97
C ALA A 188 -10.72 7.04 6.76
N LEU A 189 -11.75 6.69 5.98
CA LEU A 189 -12.20 7.47 4.83
C LEU A 189 -12.55 8.91 5.20
N GLY A 190 -13.29 9.10 6.29
CA GLY A 190 -13.66 10.42 6.80
C GLY A 190 -12.44 11.26 7.17
N SER A 191 -11.44 10.65 7.82
CA SER A 191 -10.18 11.30 8.19
C SER A 191 -9.31 11.62 6.97
N ILE A 192 -9.23 10.71 5.99
CA ILE A 192 -8.52 10.96 4.72
C ILE A 192 -9.14 12.16 3.99
N HIS A 193 -10.46 12.25 3.90
CA HIS A 193 -11.13 13.39 3.23
C HIS A 193 -10.84 14.72 3.93
N LYS A 194 -10.80 14.75 5.26
CA LYS A 194 -10.43 15.97 6.01
C LYS A 194 -8.98 16.37 5.71
N ALA A 195 -8.06 15.43 5.67
CA ALA A 195 -6.65 15.70 5.35
C ALA A 195 -6.49 16.19 3.90
N VAL A 196 -7.11 15.51 2.93
CA VAL A 196 -7.06 15.88 1.50
C VAL A 196 -7.51 17.31 1.23
N ALA A 197 -8.47 17.82 2.03
CA ALA A 197 -8.98 19.20 1.87
C ALA A 197 -7.91 20.27 2.17
N LEU A 198 -6.86 19.93 2.92
CA LEU A 198 -5.78 20.84 3.32
C LEU A 198 -4.45 20.54 2.64
N LEU A 199 -4.27 19.32 2.12
CA LEU A 199 -3.03 18.94 1.45
C LEU A 199 -2.88 19.69 0.13
N PRO A 200 -1.71 20.26 -0.17
CA PRO A 200 -1.46 20.95 -1.42
C PRO A 200 -1.54 19.96 -2.60
N ARG A 201 -2.12 20.45 -3.69
CA ARG A 201 -2.23 19.73 -4.95
C ARG A 201 -1.15 20.20 -5.93
N ASP A 202 0.07 20.28 -5.47
CA ASP A 202 1.22 20.65 -6.26
C ASP A 202 2.06 19.42 -6.69
N ASP A 203 2.91 19.65 -7.68
CA ASP A 203 3.71 18.59 -8.29
C ASP A 203 4.85 18.07 -7.39
N ASP A 204 5.23 18.82 -6.34
CA ASP A 204 6.47 18.53 -5.61
C ASP A 204 6.30 17.44 -4.55
N THR A 205 5.08 17.20 -4.07
CA THR A 205 4.89 16.40 -2.87
C THR A 205 4.20 15.05 -3.08
N ASP A 206 3.43 14.87 -4.15
CA ASP A 206 2.62 13.66 -4.41
C ASP A 206 1.71 13.21 -3.22
N VAL A 207 1.66 14.00 -2.12
CA VAL A 207 0.91 13.60 -0.90
C VAL A 207 -0.57 13.66 -1.11
N TRP A 208 -1.05 14.71 -1.77
CA TRP A 208 -2.46 14.82 -2.12
C TRP A 208 -2.89 13.62 -2.95
N ALA A 209 -2.09 13.25 -3.95
CA ALA A 209 -2.38 12.12 -4.83
C ALA A 209 -2.30 10.77 -4.08
N ALA A 210 -1.36 10.64 -3.13
CA ALA A 210 -1.28 9.46 -2.26
C ALA A 210 -2.52 9.35 -1.36
N ALA A 211 -2.93 10.45 -0.72
CA ALA A 211 -4.11 10.47 0.15
C ALA A 211 -5.41 10.21 -0.63
N MET A 212 -5.57 10.81 -1.80
CA MET A 212 -6.71 10.56 -2.67
C MET A 212 -6.74 9.11 -3.20
N SER A 213 -5.57 8.53 -3.52
CA SER A 213 -5.45 7.12 -3.90
C SER A 213 -5.85 6.19 -2.75
N SER A 214 -5.46 6.53 -1.51
CA SER A 214 -5.87 5.80 -0.31
C SER A 214 -7.38 5.89 -0.09
N ALA A 215 -8.00 7.06 -0.31
CA ALA A 215 -9.46 7.19 -0.29
C ALA A 215 -10.12 6.27 -1.31
N GLY A 216 -9.58 6.23 -2.54
CA GLY A 216 -10.04 5.31 -3.60
C GLY A 216 -9.97 3.84 -3.16
N THR A 217 -8.88 3.45 -2.50
CA THR A 217 -8.68 2.09 -1.97
C THR A 217 -9.70 1.74 -0.88
N VAL A 218 -9.93 2.64 0.07
CA VAL A 218 -10.94 2.43 1.13
C VAL A 218 -12.35 2.34 0.55
N LEU A 219 -12.67 3.21 -0.43
CA LEU A 219 -13.95 3.16 -1.15
C LEU A 219 -14.14 1.85 -1.91
N TYR A 220 -13.09 1.34 -2.56
CA TYR A 220 -13.13 0.03 -3.20
C TYR A 220 -13.47 -1.07 -2.18
N GLN A 221 -12.77 -1.13 -1.05
CA GLN A 221 -13.01 -2.14 -0.02
C GLN A 221 -14.43 -2.05 0.55
N LEU A 222 -14.91 -0.85 0.85
CA LEU A 222 -16.29 -0.64 1.30
C LEU A 222 -17.32 -1.04 0.22
N GLY A 223 -17.03 -0.78 -1.06
CA GLY A 223 -17.88 -1.12 -2.18
C GLY A 223 -17.97 -2.62 -2.41
N THR A 224 -16.84 -3.33 -2.38
CA THR A 224 -16.79 -4.79 -2.53
C THR A 224 -17.43 -5.51 -1.35
N HIS A 225 -17.25 -5.02 -0.13
CA HIS A 225 -17.82 -5.63 1.08
C HIS A 225 -19.37 -5.63 1.09
N ARG A 226 -20.00 -4.58 0.54
CA ARG A 226 -21.46 -4.39 0.60
C ARG A 226 -22.18 -4.52 -0.74
N ARG A 227 -21.52 -4.93 -1.82
CA ARG A 227 -22.02 -4.84 -3.19
C ARG A 227 -22.59 -3.45 -3.51
N GLY A 228 -21.83 -2.42 -3.15
CA GLY A 228 -22.25 -1.02 -3.27
C GLY A 228 -21.72 -0.36 -4.54
N SER A 229 -22.44 -0.44 -5.65
CA SER A 229 -22.03 0.16 -6.94
C SER A 229 -21.70 1.65 -6.83
N ARG A 230 -22.47 2.41 -6.07
CA ARG A 230 -22.20 3.83 -5.83
C ARG A 230 -20.85 4.07 -5.17
N THR A 231 -20.45 3.21 -4.24
CA THR A 231 -19.17 3.32 -3.53
C THR A 231 -18.01 2.97 -4.47
N LEU A 232 -18.19 1.94 -5.32
CA LEU A 232 -17.21 1.61 -6.37
C LEU A 232 -17.07 2.73 -7.40
N GLN A 233 -18.18 3.39 -7.80
CA GLN A 233 -18.14 4.57 -8.67
C GLN A 233 -17.35 5.71 -8.03
N GLN A 234 -17.51 5.96 -6.72
CA GLN A 234 -16.72 6.95 -6.00
C GLN A 234 -15.23 6.57 -5.99
N SER A 235 -14.90 5.29 -5.84
CA SER A 235 -13.52 4.80 -5.96
C SER A 235 -12.93 5.08 -7.34
N LEU A 236 -13.67 4.82 -8.43
CA LEU A 236 -13.25 5.15 -9.80
C LEU A 236 -12.95 6.64 -9.96
N VAL A 237 -13.83 7.50 -9.43
CA VAL A 237 -13.64 8.97 -9.48
C VAL A 237 -12.37 9.36 -8.73
N ALA A 238 -12.12 8.78 -7.56
CA ALA A 238 -10.91 9.08 -6.79
C ALA A 238 -9.63 8.70 -7.57
N PHE A 239 -9.56 7.50 -8.14
CA PHE A 239 -8.40 7.08 -8.93
C PHE A 239 -8.23 7.90 -10.22
N ARG A 240 -9.32 8.25 -10.91
CA ARG A 240 -9.25 9.13 -12.09
C ARG A 240 -8.71 10.52 -11.73
N ASN A 241 -9.12 11.08 -10.60
CA ASN A 241 -8.57 12.34 -10.12
C ASN A 241 -7.07 12.25 -9.83
N VAL A 242 -6.61 11.15 -9.22
CA VAL A 242 -5.18 10.92 -8.98
C VAL A 242 -4.40 10.87 -10.30
N LEU A 243 -4.95 10.22 -11.32
CA LEU A 243 -4.30 10.07 -12.63
C LEU A 243 -4.20 11.37 -13.43
N THR A 244 -4.88 12.46 -13.03
CA THR A 244 -4.65 13.80 -13.60
C THR A 244 -3.30 14.39 -13.16
N GLU A 245 -2.78 13.97 -11.99
CA GLU A 245 -1.50 14.43 -11.44
C GLU A 245 -0.38 13.40 -11.66
N ARG A 246 -0.70 12.11 -11.45
CA ARG A 246 0.23 11.00 -11.62
C ARG A 246 0.23 10.51 -13.06
N THR A 247 1.29 10.82 -13.79
CA THR A 247 1.54 10.27 -15.12
C THR A 247 2.71 9.29 -15.08
N ALA A 248 2.81 8.42 -16.10
CA ALA A 248 3.90 7.45 -16.19
C ALA A 248 5.28 8.12 -16.32
N GLU A 249 5.33 9.33 -16.86
CA GLU A 249 6.55 10.13 -17.03
C GLU A 249 7.02 10.71 -15.69
N LYS A 250 6.09 11.18 -14.84
CA LYS A 250 6.42 11.78 -13.54
C LYS A 250 6.80 10.71 -12.51
N ASN A 251 5.97 9.68 -12.36
CA ASN A 251 6.20 8.58 -11.40
C ASN A 251 5.58 7.29 -11.94
N LYS A 252 6.38 6.51 -12.66
CA LYS A 252 5.96 5.27 -13.30
C LYS A 252 5.31 4.27 -12.35
N ILE A 253 5.88 4.09 -11.15
CA ILE A 253 5.40 3.10 -10.18
C ILE A 253 4.08 3.56 -9.57
N ALA A 254 3.98 4.81 -9.11
CA ALA A 254 2.75 5.35 -8.52
C ALA A 254 1.60 5.41 -9.55
N TRP A 255 1.92 5.74 -10.81
CA TRP A 255 0.96 5.67 -11.92
C TRP A 255 0.47 4.24 -12.15
N ALA A 256 1.39 3.28 -12.23
CA ALA A 256 1.06 1.87 -12.45
C ALA A 256 0.17 1.29 -11.34
N ILE A 257 0.47 1.60 -10.08
CA ILE A 257 -0.35 1.22 -8.92
C ILE A 257 -1.76 1.84 -9.03
N THR A 258 -1.86 3.11 -9.37
CA THR A 258 -3.15 3.80 -9.49
C THR A 258 -3.98 3.24 -10.64
N GLN A 259 -3.37 2.98 -11.80
CA GLN A 259 -4.03 2.35 -12.94
C GLN A 259 -4.49 0.92 -12.63
N ASN A 260 -3.65 0.12 -11.95
CA ASN A 260 -4.05 -1.21 -11.50
C ASN A 260 -5.28 -1.15 -10.58
N ASN A 261 -5.32 -0.21 -9.65
CA ASN A 261 -6.43 -0.06 -8.70
C ASN A 261 -7.71 0.44 -9.40
N LEU A 262 -7.58 1.32 -10.39
CA LEU A 262 -8.69 1.73 -11.25
C LEU A 262 -9.25 0.54 -12.03
N ALA A 263 -8.40 -0.28 -12.63
CA ALA A 263 -8.81 -1.48 -13.35
C ALA A 263 -9.47 -2.52 -12.43
N ALA A 264 -8.93 -2.73 -11.22
CA ALA A 264 -9.54 -3.62 -10.22
C ALA A 264 -10.93 -3.12 -9.77
N THR A 265 -11.10 -1.79 -9.70
CA THR A 265 -12.42 -1.21 -9.37
C THR A 265 -13.42 -1.43 -10.51
N LEU A 266 -13.00 -1.26 -11.78
CA LEU A 266 -13.83 -1.59 -12.94
C LEU A 266 -14.22 -3.07 -12.94
N GLN A 267 -13.26 -3.95 -12.69
CA GLN A 267 -13.52 -5.40 -12.59
C GLN A 267 -14.55 -5.70 -11.49
N ALA A 268 -14.36 -5.14 -10.28
CA ALA A 268 -15.30 -5.34 -9.18
C ALA A 268 -16.71 -4.81 -9.50
N MET A 269 -16.84 -3.70 -10.21
CA MET A 269 -18.13 -3.21 -10.69
C MET A 269 -18.78 -4.20 -11.65
N GLY A 270 -18.02 -4.71 -12.61
CA GLY A 270 -18.51 -5.69 -13.55
C GLY A 270 -19.00 -6.98 -12.87
N GLU A 271 -18.21 -7.52 -11.93
CA GLU A 271 -18.56 -8.74 -11.17
C GLU A 271 -19.77 -8.56 -10.24
N HIS A 272 -19.98 -7.34 -9.70
CA HIS A 272 -21.07 -7.09 -8.74
C HIS A 272 -22.39 -6.73 -9.41
N GLU A 273 -22.35 -6.10 -10.57
CA GLU A 273 -23.52 -5.59 -11.29
C GLU A 273 -23.83 -6.38 -12.55
N GLU A 274 -23.06 -7.45 -12.81
CA GLU A 274 -23.12 -8.22 -14.06
C GLU A 274 -22.93 -7.29 -15.28
N ASP A 275 -22.12 -6.21 -15.09
CA ASP A 275 -21.82 -5.22 -16.12
C ASP A 275 -20.61 -5.64 -16.96
N ILE A 276 -20.88 -6.36 -18.03
CA ILE A 276 -19.88 -6.83 -19.00
C ILE A 276 -19.01 -5.67 -19.51
N GLY A 277 -19.60 -4.49 -19.71
CA GLY A 277 -18.86 -3.31 -20.19
C GLY A 277 -17.78 -2.84 -19.22
N SER A 278 -18.02 -2.92 -17.92
CA SER A 278 -16.99 -2.62 -16.91
C SER A 278 -15.90 -3.68 -16.87
N LEU A 279 -16.23 -4.98 -17.03
CA LEU A 279 -15.23 -6.04 -17.15
C LEU A 279 -14.35 -5.83 -18.39
N GLU A 280 -14.97 -5.61 -19.55
CA GLU A 280 -14.26 -5.33 -20.81
C GLU A 280 -13.35 -4.10 -20.67
N ALA A 281 -13.81 -3.03 -20.01
CA ALA A 281 -13.04 -1.81 -19.83
C ALA A 281 -11.83 -1.99 -18.89
N SER A 282 -11.84 -2.96 -17.99
CA SER A 282 -10.75 -3.20 -17.04
C SER A 282 -9.49 -3.77 -17.71
N ILE A 283 -9.66 -4.65 -18.70
CA ILE A 283 -8.55 -5.37 -19.36
C ILE A 283 -7.56 -4.44 -20.07
N PRO A 284 -7.97 -3.50 -20.93
CA PRO A 284 -7.03 -2.57 -21.58
C PRO A 284 -6.31 -1.65 -20.60
N VAL A 285 -6.91 -1.36 -19.43
CA VAL A 285 -6.22 -0.60 -18.39
C VAL A 285 -5.06 -1.41 -17.80
N TYR A 286 -5.27 -2.68 -17.45
CA TYR A 286 -4.17 -3.57 -17.05
C TYR A 286 -3.11 -3.72 -18.15
N ASP A 287 -3.52 -3.85 -19.41
CA ASP A 287 -2.60 -3.93 -20.55
C ASP A 287 -1.72 -2.68 -20.67
N SER A 288 -2.27 -1.50 -20.40
CA SER A 288 -1.50 -0.24 -20.40
C SER A 288 -0.40 -0.24 -19.34
N VAL A 289 -0.70 -0.79 -18.15
CA VAL A 289 0.28 -0.91 -17.06
C VAL A 289 1.39 -1.88 -17.44
N LEU A 290 1.03 -3.06 -17.95
CA LEU A 290 2.00 -4.10 -18.32
C LEU A 290 2.95 -3.68 -19.45
N LYS A 291 2.53 -2.75 -20.31
CA LYS A 291 3.39 -2.17 -21.37
C LYS A 291 4.44 -1.21 -20.83
N VAL A 292 4.16 -0.56 -19.69
CA VAL A 292 5.03 0.46 -19.10
C VAL A 292 5.95 -0.13 -18.04
N LEU A 293 5.50 -1.17 -17.31
CA LEU A 293 6.30 -1.83 -16.29
C LEU A 293 7.40 -2.69 -16.93
N ASP A 294 8.61 -2.50 -16.43
CA ASP A 294 9.72 -3.40 -16.72
C ASP A 294 9.58 -4.66 -15.84
N ARG A 295 9.41 -5.81 -16.50
CA ARG A 295 9.24 -7.10 -15.83
C ARG A 295 10.46 -7.51 -15.02
N ASP A 296 11.65 -7.22 -15.53
CA ASP A 296 12.90 -7.67 -14.90
C ASP A 296 13.28 -6.75 -13.71
N ALA A 297 12.94 -5.45 -13.81
CA ALA A 297 13.15 -4.50 -12.73
C ALA A 297 12.09 -4.61 -11.61
N LEU A 298 10.85 -4.96 -11.94
CA LEU A 298 9.71 -4.99 -11.02
C LEU A 298 8.90 -6.29 -11.15
N PRO A 299 9.53 -7.47 -11.02
CA PRO A 299 8.93 -8.76 -11.36
C PRO A 299 7.64 -9.03 -10.58
N LEU A 300 7.58 -8.69 -9.30
CA LEU A 300 6.42 -8.96 -8.46
C LEU A 300 5.24 -8.05 -8.82
N ILE A 301 5.45 -6.73 -8.97
CA ILE A 301 4.37 -5.81 -9.36
C ILE A 301 3.84 -6.20 -10.74
N TRP A 302 4.74 -6.53 -11.67
CA TRP A 302 4.36 -7.00 -13.00
C TRP A 302 3.51 -8.27 -12.93
N ALA A 303 3.90 -9.24 -12.10
CA ALA A 303 3.17 -10.50 -11.93
C ALA A 303 1.79 -10.28 -11.28
N MET A 304 1.68 -9.39 -10.28
CA MET A 304 0.40 -9.03 -9.64
C MET A 304 -0.56 -8.40 -10.64
N VAL A 305 -0.09 -7.42 -11.43
CA VAL A 305 -0.92 -6.79 -12.48
C VAL A 305 -1.33 -7.81 -13.54
N SER A 306 -0.41 -8.71 -13.93
CA SER A 306 -0.73 -9.80 -14.87
C SER A 306 -1.79 -10.75 -14.32
N ALA A 307 -1.71 -11.10 -13.03
CA ALA A 307 -2.71 -11.94 -12.37
C ALA A 307 -4.08 -11.28 -12.32
N ASN A 308 -4.14 -9.98 -12.00
CA ASN A 308 -5.39 -9.21 -12.02
C ASN A 308 -6.00 -9.16 -13.42
N ARG A 309 -5.18 -8.90 -14.44
CA ARG A 309 -5.62 -8.93 -15.84
C ARG A 309 -6.24 -10.29 -16.22
N VAL A 310 -5.55 -11.38 -15.90
CA VAL A 310 -6.03 -12.74 -16.19
C VAL A 310 -7.30 -13.04 -15.39
N SER A 311 -7.41 -12.56 -14.15
CA SER A 311 -8.62 -12.67 -13.34
C SER A 311 -9.81 -11.92 -13.97
N ALA A 312 -9.59 -10.70 -14.50
CA ALA A 312 -10.62 -9.97 -15.23
C ALA A 312 -11.08 -10.69 -16.49
N MET A 313 -10.14 -11.29 -17.24
CA MET A 313 -10.47 -12.13 -18.41
C MET A 313 -11.29 -13.36 -18.01
N TYR A 314 -10.94 -14.01 -16.89
CA TYR A 314 -11.71 -15.13 -16.35
C TYR A 314 -13.15 -14.72 -15.98
N SER A 315 -13.30 -13.58 -15.26
CA SER A 315 -14.63 -13.08 -14.89
C SER A 315 -15.46 -12.75 -16.14
N LEU A 316 -14.85 -12.09 -17.14
CA LEU A 316 -15.52 -11.78 -18.40
C LEU A 316 -15.93 -13.06 -19.15
N ALA A 317 -15.08 -14.07 -19.18
CA ALA A 317 -15.40 -15.36 -19.81
C ALA A 317 -16.56 -16.07 -19.12
N ALA A 318 -16.63 -15.99 -17.78
CA ALA A 318 -17.69 -16.59 -17.00
C ALA A 318 -19.05 -15.89 -17.18
N GLU A 319 -19.06 -14.57 -17.35
CA GLU A 319 -20.29 -13.78 -17.54
C GLU A 319 -20.79 -13.78 -18.98
N SER A 320 -19.92 -14.09 -19.95
CA SER A 320 -20.22 -14.00 -21.38
C SER A 320 -20.19 -15.33 -22.12
N ASP A 321 -19.98 -16.45 -21.41
CA ASP A 321 -19.81 -17.79 -21.98
C ASP A 321 -18.72 -17.86 -23.06
N TYR A 322 -17.65 -17.10 -22.89
CA TYR A 322 -16.56 -16.98 -23.88
C TYR A 322 -15.50 -18.05 -23.66
N LEU A 323 -15.62 -19.18 -24.39
CA LEU A 323 -14.70 -20.32 -24.28
C LEU A 323 -13.23 -19.93 -24.58
N ASP A 324 -12.96 -19.24 -25.66
CA ASP A 324 -11.57 -18.84 -26.04
C ASP A 324 -10.89 -17.98 -24.95
N MET A 325 -11.68 -17.15 -24.28
CA MET A 325 -11.17 -16.30 -23.20
C MET A 325 -10.95 -17.10 -21.91
N ALA A 326 -11.80 -18.08 -21.63
CA ALA A 326 -11.61 -19.02 -20.52
C ALA A 326 -10.33 -19.85 -20.73
N GLU A 327 -10.08 -20.37 -21.94
CA GLU A 327 -8.84 -21.09 -22.29
C GLU A 327 -7.61 -20.18 -22.18
N THR A 328 -7.71 -18.93 -22.61
CA THR A 328 -6.65 -17.92 -22.46
C THR A 328 -6.36 -17.66 -20.98
N SER A 329 -7.38 -17.65 -20.12
CA SER A 329 -7.20 -17.47 -18.68
C SER A 329 -6.46 -18.65 -18.02
N VAL A 330 -6.74 -19.89 -18.44
CA VAL A 330 -5.99 -21.09 -18.00
C VAL A 330 -4.51 -20.92 -18.33
N ALA A 331 -4.19 -20.57 -19.59
CA ALA A 331 -2.82 -20.37 -20.03
C ALA A 331 -2.12 -19.20 -19.30
N GLY A 332 -2.87 -18.14 -19.00
CA GLY A 332 -2.39 -16.99 -18.26
C GLY A 332 -1.99 -17.33 -16.81
N PHE A 333 -2.87 -18.02 -16.08
CA PHE A 333 -2.58 -18.45 -14.71
C PHE A 333 -1.45 -19.48 -14.64
N ASP A 334 -1.35 -20.40 -15.61
CA ASP A 334 -0.23 -21.34 -15.72
C ASP A 334 1.11 -20.59 -15.89
N LYS A 335 1.14 -19.58 -16.76
CA LYS A 335 2.32 -18.75 -16.96
C LYS A 335 2.72 -17.98 -15.69
N ILE A 336 1.75 -17.46 -14.95
CA ILE A 336 1.99 -16.74 -13.68
C ILE A 336 2.51 -17.71 -12.62
N SER A 337 1.88 -18.90 -12.49
CA SER A 337 2.35 -19.93 -11.56
C SER A 337 3.81 -20.32 -11.83
N LYS A 338 4.16 -20.53 -13.09
CA LYS A 338 5.55 -20.85 -13.52
C LYS A 338 6.53 -19.71 -13.28
N LEU A 339 6.08 -18.45 -13.28
CA LEU A 339 6.91 -17.30 -12.97
C LEU A 339 7.43 -17.33 -11.54
N PHE A 340 6.65 -17.89 -10.62
CA PHE A 340 7.01 -18.02 -9.22
C PHE A 340 7.65 -19.37 -8.86
N ASP A 341 7.81 -20.27 -9.85
CA ASP A 341 8.42 -21.58 -9.61
C ASP A 341 9.88 -21.44 -9.16
N GLY A 342 10.24 -22.12 -8.07
CA GLY A 342 11.56 -22.01 -7.47
C GLY A 342 11.89 -20.67 -6.81
N THR A 343 10.91 -19.80 -6.64
CA THR A 343 11.06 -18.53 -5.91
C THR A 343 10.50 -18.61 -4.50
N GLU A 344 10.78 -17.56 -3.69
CA GLU A 344 10.21 -17.39 -2.35
C GLU A 344 8.69 -17.05 -2.34
N TYR A 345 8.09 -16.81 -3.49
CA TYR A 345 6.69 -16.37 -3.62
C TYR A 345 5.69 -17.54 -3.68
N VAL A 346 5.85 -18.50 -2.78
CA VAL A 346 5.07 -19.77 -2.74
C VAL A 346 3.55 -19.52 -2.65
N THR A 347 3.14 -18.52 -1.87
CA THR A 347 1.71 -18.17 -1.72
C THR A 347 1.12 -17.67 -3.03
N TYR A 348 1.85 -16.83 -3.79
CA TYR A 348 1.40 -16.34 -5.10
C TYR A 348 1.34 -17.47 -6.11
N GLN A 349 2.30 -18.39 -6.09
CA GLN A 349 2.30 -19.59 -6.93
C GLN A 349 1.07 -20.45 -6.64
N ALA A 350 0.78 -20.73 -5.37
CA ALA A 350 -0.37 -21.52 -4.96
C ALA A 350 -1.70 -20.88 -5.37
N LYS A 351 -1.86 -19.56 -5.17
CA LYS A 351 -3.04 -18.82 -5.61
C LYS A 351 -3.23 -18.87 -7.14
N ALA A 352 -2.14 -18.70 -7.91
CA ALA A 352 -2.20 -18.81 -9.37
C ALA A 352 -2.60 -20.22 -9.82
N ALA A 353 -2.09 -21.25 -9.17
CA ALA A 353 -2.44 -22.65 -9.45
C ALA A 353 -3.91 -22.95 -9.13
N GLU A 354 -4.44 -22.45 -8.01
CA GLU A 354 -5.86 -22.55 -7.64
C GLU A 354 -6.76 -21.89 -8.69
N ARG A 355 -6.42 -20.67 -9.12
CA ARG A 355 -7.14 -19.94 -10.15
C ARG A 355 -7.08 -20.63 -11.51
N MET A 356 -5.95 -21.21 -11.84
CA MET A 356 -5.83 -22.03 -13.05
C MET A 356 -6.80 -23.21 -13.00
N GLN A 357 -6.97 -23.86 -11.84
CA GLN A 357 -7.91 -24.95 -11.69
C GLN A 357 -9.37 -24.48 -11.86
N GLN A 358 -9.75 -23.36 -11.27
CA GLN A 358 -11.08 -22.75 -11.45
C GLN A 358 -11.34 -22.40 -12.93
N ALA A 359 -10.34 -21.88 -13.63
CA ALA A 359 -10.46 -21.58 -15.06
C ALA A 359 -10.61 -22.85 -15.92
N LYS A 360 -9.97 -23.96 -15.58
CA LYS A 360 -10.16 -25.27 -16.24
C LYS A 360 -11.58 -25.81 -16.03
N GLU A 361 -12.14 -25.64 -14.83
CA GLU A 361 -13.51 -26.04 -14.54
C GLU A 361 -14.52 -25.21 -15.35
N LEU A 362 -14.26 -23.90 -15.50
CA LEU A 362 -15.06 -23.06 -16.39
C LEU A 362 -14.99 -23.53 -17.84
N VAL A 363 -13.79 -23.80 -18.39
CA VAL A 363 -13.61 -24.33 -19.76
C VAL A 363 -14.41 -25.62 -19.92
N ALA A 364 -14.33 -26.55 -18.98
CA ALA A 364 -15.07 -27.81 -19.05
C ALA A 364 -16.59 -27.58 -19.04
N SER A 365 -17.11 -26.60 -18.30
CA SER A 365 -18.53 -26.26 -18.27
C SER A 365 -19.03 -25.61 -19.56
N LEU A 366 -18.18 -24.85 -20.24
CA LEU A 366 -18.51 -24.17 -21.51
C LEU A 366 -18.40 -25.09 -22.73
N GLN A 367 -17.79 -26.26 -22.61
CA GLN A 367 -17.66 -27.26 -23.70
C GLN A 367 -18.81 -28.25 -23.75
N VAL A 368 -19.72 -28.22 -22.77
CA VAL A 368 -20.93 -29.10 -22.69
C VAL A 368 -22.13 -28.45 -23.36
#